data_f242b0824ac8210adde9a1ff9e5cc43c
#
_entry.id   f242b0824ac8210adde9a1ff9e5cc43c
#
_cell.length_a   1.000
_cell.length_b   1.000
_cell.length_c   1.000
_cell.angle_alpha   90.00
_cell.angle_beta   90.00
_cell.angle_gamma   90.00
#
_symmetry.space_group_name_H-M   'P 1'
#
loop_
_entity.id
_entity.type
_entity.pdbx_description
1 polymer ?
#
loop_
_entity_poly.entity_id
_entity_poly.type
_entity_poly.pdbx_seq_one_letter_code
_entity_poly.pdbx_strand_id
1 'polypeptide(L)'
;IRRPPRSTLSSSSAASDVYKRQMQNNPEFIFAYMGIVGIGAVCVPLNSWWVADEITYALEHCDAKLMFGDQRRLKGLDDLKITKIITSYTPDDKFMSISEFINDHSDEWPEVDISRDDFATIYYTSGSTGKPKGVLSSQRGIISTIFSFACISTILSQREERMGNEFSPLTGSELAILLCVPLFHVTGSHVSFLMSILVGRKIVMMKKWDAGEALKLINDEKVTDITGVPTQTWELLNHPDKDKYDLTSLKVLGGGGGPRPAEHVKQLDENFKGRPGIGYGLTETNALGTLAGGDEYISNPSTAGRVVPPVTAVSYTHLTLPTKRI
;
A
#
# COMPACT_ATOMS: atom_id res chain seq x y z
N ILE A 1 19.90 7.82 8.80
CA ILE A 1 19.82 8.01 7.33
C ILE A 1 20.21 9.46 7.09
N ARG A 2 21.36 9.68 6.44
CA ARG A 2 21.84 11.02 6.09
C ARG A 2 20.87 11.62 5.07
N ARG A 3 20.51 12.90 5.25
CA ARG A 3 19.80 13.67 4.21
C ARG A 3 20.64 13.60 2.92
N PRO A 4 20.08 13.27 1.77
CA PRO A 4 20.79 13.49 0.51
C PRO A 4 21.10 14.99 0.39
N PRO A 5 22.27 15.37 -0.11
CA PRO A 5 22.61 16.77 -0.31
C PRO A 5 21.59 17.44 -1.23
N ARG A 6 21.20 18.68 -0.93
CA ARG A 6 20.23 19.47 -1.72
C ARG A 6 20.55 19.56 -3.22
N SER A 7 21.80 19.32 -3.58
CA SER A 7 22.28 19.35 -4.97
C SER A 7 21.85 18.14 -5.83
N THR A 8 21.40 17.02 -5.24
CA THR A 8 20.91 15.86 -6.00
C THR A 8 19.46 15.94 -6.42
N LEU A 9 18.70 16.91 -5.88
CA LEU A 9 17.31 17.19 -6.28
C LEU A 9 17.18 18.06 -7.53
N SER A 10 18.28 18.62 -8.04
CA SER A 10 18.28 19.59 -9.13
C SER A 10 18.67 19.04 -10.51
N SER A 11 18.94 17.74 -10.66
CA SER A 11 19.52 17.19 -11.88
C SER A 11 18.52 16.61 -12.89
N SER A 12 17.23 16.54 -12.56
CA SER A 12 16.16 16.23 -13.54
C SER A 12 15.01 17.20 -13.35
N SER A 13 14.61 17.90 -14.39
CA SER A 13 13.50 18.87 -14.33
C SER A 13 12.15 18.19 -14.02
N ALA A 14 11.99 16.92 -14.35
CA ALA A 14 10.80 16.14 -14.05
C ALA A 14 10.76 15.64 -12.58
N ALA A 15 11.92 15.36 -11.97
CA ALA A 15 12.01 14.91 -10.58
C ALA A 15 11.80 16.02 -9.54
N SER A 16 11.70 17.30 -9.96
CA SER A 16 11.47 18.43 -9.05
C SER A 16 9.99 18.68 -8.75
N ASP A 17 9.08 18.11 -9.54
CA ASP A 17 7.65 18.33 -9.35
C ASP A 17 7.06 17.27 -8.41
N VAL A 18 6.74 17.72 -7.17
CA VAL A 18 6.13 16.88 -6.14
C VAL A 18 4.62 17.11 -6.14
N TYR A 19 3.86 16.09 -6.51
CA TYR A 19 2.40 16.11 -6.49
C TYR A 19 1.86 15.30 -5.30
N LYS A 20 0.91 15.84 -4.58
CA LYS A 20 0.42 15.29 -3.33
C LYS A 20 -1.04 14.95 -3.32
N ARG A 21 -1.39 14.01 -2.43
CA ARG A 21 -2.72 13.44 -2.36
C ARG A 21 -3.13 13.14 -0.93
N GLN A 22 -4.30 13.64 -0.59
CA GLN A 22 -4.96 13.29 0.66
C GLN A 22 -6.42 12.89 0.35
N MET A 23 -6.63 11.58 0.27
CA MET A 23 -7.94 10.99 -0.05
C MET A 23 -8.13 9.68 0.69
N GLN A 24 -9.38 9.29 0.90
CA GLN A 24 -9.72 7.90 1.23
C GLN A 24 -9.43 6.97 0.03
N ASN A 25 -9.57 5.66 0.25
CA ASN A 25 -9.54 4.71 -0.85
C ASN A 25 -10.69 5.01 -1.82
N ASN A 26 -10.36 5.53 -2.98
CA ASN A 26 -11.28 5.79 -4.08
C ASN A 26 -10.55 5.69 -5.43
N PRO A 27 -11.27 5.51 -6.54
CA PRO A 27 -10.64 5.39 -7.87
C PRO A 27 -9.78 6.60 -8.25
N GLU A 28 -10.20 7.80 -7.88
CA GLU A 28 -9.47 9.04 -8.18
C GLU A 28 -8.09 9.03 -7.52
N PHE A 29 -7.93 8.36 -6.37
CA PHE A 29 -6.61 8.12 -5.78
C PHE A 29 -5.72 7.35 -6.75
N ILE A 30 -6.20 6.28 -7.32
CA ILE A 30 -5.44 5.43 -8.25
C ILE A 30 -5.08 6.21 -9.50
N PHE A 31 -6.05 6.90 -10.11
CA PHE A 31 -5.82 7.67 -11.34
C PHE A 31 -4.75 8.73 -11.18
N ALA A 32 -4.85 9.56 -10.14
CA ALA A 32 -3.85 10.58 -9.93
C ALA A 32 -2.49 9.99 -9.47
N TYR A 33 -2.43 8.84 -8.73
CA TYR A 33 -1.16 8.13 -8.44
C TYR A 33 -0.47 7.74 -9.74
N MET A 34 -1.19 7.04 -10.62
CA MET A 34 -0.63 6.60 -11.91
C MET A 34 -0.26 7.77 -12.80
N GLY A 35 -1.08 8.81 -12.88
CA GLY A 35 -0.77 10.02 -13.63
C GLY A 35 0.50 10.72 -13.14
N ILE A 36 0.66 10.88 -11.81
CA ILE A 36 1.84 11.52 -11.22
C ILE A 36 3.11 10.72 -11.49
N VAL A 37 3.12 9.42 -11.19
CA VAL A 37 4.34 8.61 -11.40
C VAL A 37 4.62 8.39 -12.87
N GLY A 38 3.59 8.37 -13.72
CA GLY A 38 3.70 8.16 -15.15
C GLY A 38 4.32 9.33 -15.92
N ILE A 39 4.26 10.55 -15.37
CA ILE A 39 4.98 11.72 -15.92
C ILE A 39 6.35 11.94 -15.26
N GLY A 40 6.84 10.97 -14.48
CA GLY A 40 8.12 11.06 -13.77
C GLY A 40 8.10 11.98 -12.54
N ALA A 41 6.94 12.47 -12.12
CA ALA A 41 6.81 13.28 -10.91
C ALA A 41 6.76 12.41 -9.64
N VAL A 42 7.10 13.01 -8.49
CA VAL A 42 7.11 12.30 -7.20
C VAL A 42 5.73 12.35 -6.55
N CYS A 43 5.09 11.19 -6.44
CA CYS A 43 3.81 11.04 -5.75
C CYS A 43 4.01 11.00 -4.23
N VAL A 44 3.26 11.81 -3.49
CA VAL A 44 3.34 11.85 -2.03
C VAL A 44 1.97 11.55 -1.41
N PRO A 45 1.63 10.30 -1.17
CA PRO A 45 0.42 9.91 -0.48
C PRO A 45 0.43 10.41 0.97
N LEU A 46 -0.56 11.22 1.35
CA LEU A 46 -0.68 11.73 2.71
C LEU A 46 -1.72 10.94 3.50
N ASN A 47 -1.46 10.81 4.80
CA ASN A 47 -2.38 10.17 5.71
C ASN A 47 -3.72 10.92 5.75
N SER A 48 -4.79 10.22 5.40
CA SER A 48 -6.14 10.78 5.30
C SER A 48 -6.76 11.18 6.65
N TRP A 49 -6.10 10.86 7.75
CA TRP A 49 -6.53 11.23 9.12
C TRP A 49 -5.81 12.46 9.67
N TRP A 50 -4.80 12.97 8.96
CA TRP A 50 -4.06 14.15 9.36
C TRP A 50 -4.91 15.41 9.38
N VAL A 51 -4.62 16.30 10.32
CA VAL A 51 -5.21 17.63 10.41
C VAL A 51 -4.42 18.64 9.55
N ALA A 52 -4.97 19.84 9.39
CA ALA A 52 -4.43 20.87 8.49
C ALA A 52 -2.93 21.17 8.76
N ASP A 53 -2.50 21.29 10.02
CA ASP A 53 -1.11 21.59 10.36
C ASP A 53 -0.13 20.49 9.93
N GLU A 54 -0.52 19.22 10.09
CA GLU A 54 0.30 18.08 9.65
C GLU A 54 0.41 18.04 8.13
N ILE A 55 -0.69 18.36 7.44
CA ILE A 55 -0.74 18.45 5.98
C ILE A 55 0.16 19.59 5.51
N THR A 56 0.02 20.78 6.09
CA THR A 56 0.83 21.97 5.78
C THR A 56 2.31 21.66 5.94
N TYR A 57 2.70 21.10 7.11
CA TYR A 57 4.08 20.67 7.34
C TYR A 57 4.60 19.73 6.22
N ALA A 58 3.83 18.73 5.87
CA ALA A 58 4.27 17.78 4.85
C ALA A 58 4.33 18.42 3.45
N LEU A 59 3.41 19.35 3.14
CA LEU A 59 3.39 20.11 1.89
C LEU A 59 4.61 21.00 1.73
N GLU A 60 4.98 21.72 2.76
CA GLU A 60 6.16 22.56 2.78
C GLU A 60 7.46 21.76 2.79
N HIS A 61 7.51 20.68 3.61
CA HIS A 61 8.69 19.84 3.77
C HIS A 61 9.16 19.19 2.46
N CYS A 62 8.25 18.88 1.55
CA CYS A 62 8.59 18.25 0.27
C CYS A 62 8.37 19.17 -0.94
N ASP A 63 8.14 20.47 -0.73
CA ASP A 63 7.98 21.48 -1.79
C ASP A 63 6.91 21.08 -2.83
N ALA A 64 5.70 20.78 -2.34
CA ALA A 64 4.61 20.35 -3.21
C ALA A 64 4.16 21.43 -4.17
N LYS A 65 3.90 21.08 -5.42
CA LYS A 65 3.40 22.00 -6.46
C LYS A 65 1.90 21.86 -6.68
N LEU A 66 1.38 20.66 -6.53
CA LEU A 66 -0.02 20.33 -6.78
C LEU A 66 -0.54 19.39 -5.69
N MET A 67 -1.80 19.56 -5.30
CA MET A 67 -2.47 18.70 -4.32
C MET A 67 -3.84 18.25 -4.85
N PHE A 68 -4.05 16.94 -4.87
CA PHE A 68 -5.39 16.36 -5.00
C PHE A 68 -5.96 16.05 -3.62
N GLY A 69 -7.24 16.33 -3.40
CA GLY A 69 -7.89 16.04 -2.13
C GLY A 69 -9.39 16.01 -2.22
N ASP A 70 -10.07 15.34 -1.30
CA ASP A 70 -11.51 15.50 -1.15
C ASP A 70 -11.85 16.80 -0.39
N GLN A 71 -13.06 17.31 -0.60
CA GLN A 71 -13.53 18.60 -0.06
C GLN A 71 -13.29 18.74 1.46
N ARG A 72 -13.53 17.66 2.22
CA ARG A 72 -13.34 17.68 3.68
C ARG A 72 -11.88 17.94 4.06
N ARG A 73 -10.95 17.42 3.29
CA ARG A 73 -9.51 17.45 3.58
C ARG A 73 -8.81 18.69 3.02
N LEU A 74 -9.39 19.33 2.02
CA LEU A 74 -8.94 20.62 1.52
C LEU A 74 -9.39 21.77 2.42
N LYS A 75 -10.41 21.54 3.26
CA LYS A 75 -10.91 22.56 4.20
C LYS A 75 -9.83 22.93 5.22
N GLY A 76 -9.58 24.22 5.37
CA GLY A 76 -8.54 24.75 6.27
C GLY A 76 -7.14 24.82 5.65
N LEU A 77 -7.02 24.58 4.35
CA LEU A 77 -5.77 24.73 3.60
C LEU A 77 -5.84 25.92 2.62
N ASP A 78 -6.75 26.85 2.83
CA ASP A 78 -7.03 27.97 1.92
C ASP A 78 -5.80 28.87 1.70
N ASP A 79 -5.00 29.09 2.74
CA ASP A 79 -3.83 29.98 2.71
C ASP A 79 -2.59 29.38 2.04
N LEU A 80 -2.60 28.08 1.75
CA LEU A 80 -1.48 27.43 1.08
C LEU A 80 -1.42 27.82 -0.39
N LYS A 81 -0.26 28.35 -0.82
CA LYS A 81 0.02 28.81 -2.20
C LYS A 81 0.39 27.67 -3.14
N ILE A 82 -0.44 26.64 -3.21
CA ILE A 82 -0.30 25.53 -4.16
C ILE A 82 -1.61 25.32 -4.91
N THR A 83 -1.54 24.76 -6.11
CA THR A 83 -2.73 24.36 -6.86
C THR A 83 -3.42 23.22 -6.14
N LYS A 84 -4.71 23.39 -5.82
CA LYS A 84 -5.53 22.39 -5.13
C LYS A 84 -6.63 21.91 -6.08
N ILE A 85 -6.70 20.62 -6.28
CA ILE A 85 -7.71 19.97 -7.12
C ILE A 85 -8.58 19.10 -6.24
N ILE A 86 -9.88 19.41 -6.23
CA ILE A 86 -10.86 18.58 -5.54
C ILE A 86 -11.17 17.34 -6.39
N THR A 87 -11.19 16.19 -5.75
CA THR A 87 -11.54 14.91 -6.40
C THR A 87 -13.05 14.71 -6.53
N SER A 88 -13.77 15.79 -6.84
CA SER A 88 -15.18 15.80 -7.17
C SER A 88 -15.34 16.08 -8.66
N TYR A 89 -16.33 15.46 -9.28
CA TYR A 89 -16.70 15.73 -10.66
C TYR A 89 -17.71 16.88 -10.77
N THR A 90 -18.18 17.41 -9.64
CA THR A 90 -19.04 18.61 -9.60
C THR A 90 -18.17 19.84 -9.37
N PRO A 91 -18.49 20.99 -10.03
CA PRO A 91 -17.81 22.24 -9.79
C PRO A 91 -17.85 22.64 -8.30
N ASP A 92 -16.79 23.30 -7.85
CA ASP A 92 -16.63 23.84 -6.51
C ASP A 92 -16.20 25.31 -6.62
N ASP A 93 -16.74 26.17 -5.74
CA ASP A 93 -16.47 27.62 -5.81
C ASP A 93 -15.04 28.01 -5.39
N LYS A 94 -14.34 27.12 -4.70
CA LYS A 94 -13.00 27.38 -4.12
C LYS A 94 -11.88 26.63 -4.78
N PHE A 95 -12.15 25.43 -5.31
CA PHE A 95 -11.12 24.51 -5.81
C PHE A 95 -11.47 24.06 -7.22
N MET A 96 -10.46 23.93 -8.06
CA MET A 96 -10.60 23.32 -9.39
C MET A 96 -11.11 21.88 -9.22
N SER A 97 -12.20 21.52 -9.86
CA SER A 97 -12.70 20.13 -9.87
C SER A 97 -11.81 19.24 -10.72
N ILE A 98 -11.86 17.91 -10.48
CA ILE A 98 -11.12 16.97 -11.32
C ILE A 98 -11.61 17.01 -12.77
N SER A 99 -12.91 17.28 -13.01
CA SER A 99 -13.46 17.45 -14.35
C SER A 99 -12.85 18.66 -15.08
N GLU A 100 -12.73 19.82 -14.41
CA GLU A 100 -12.09 20.99 -14.96
C GLU A 100 -10.60 20.74 -15.24
N PHE A 101 -9.93 20.03 -14.33
CA PHE A 101 -8.52 19.70 -14.48
C PHE A 101 -8.23 18.82 -15.71
N ILE A 102 -9.11 17.88 -16.06
CA ILE A 102 -8.89 16.94 -17.17
C ILE A 102 -9.47 17.42 -18.50
N ASN A 103 -10.48 18.32 -18.49
CA ASN A 103 -11.23 18.70 -19.69
C ASN A 103 -10.40 19.30 -20.83
N ASP A 104 -9.34 20.02 -20.51
CA ASP A 104 -8.50 20.71 -21.50
C ASP A 104 -7.19 19.97 -21.81
N HIS A 105 -7.08 18.69 -21.38
CA HIS A 105 -5.87 17.89 -21.56
C HIS A 105 -6.11 16.74 -22.54
N SER A 106 -5.04 16.36 -23.23
CA SER A 106 -5.03 15.18 -24.10
C SER A 106 -5.24 13.89 -23.30
N ASP A 107 -5.91 12.91 -23.90
CA ASP A 107 -6.01 11.54 -23.41
C ASP A 107 -4.81 10.65 -23.81
N GLU A 108 -3.88 11.21 -24.59
CA GLU A 108 -2.64 10.54 -24.95
C GLU A 108 -1.67 10.52 -23.76
N TRP A 109 -1.01 9.37 -23.58
CA TRP A 109 0.02 9.24 -22.58
C TRP A 109 1.25 10.06 -22.96
N PRO A 110 1.76 10.96 -22.11
CA PRO A 110 2.91 11.79 -22.45
C PRO A 110 4.17 10.94 -22.58
N GLU A 111 4.98 11.22 -23.60
CA GLU A 111 6.32 10.65 -23.74
C GLU A 111 7.28 11.35 -22.76
N VAL A 112 7.65 10.65 -21.70
CA VAL A 112 8.58 11.13 -20.68
C VAL A 112 9.68 10.09 -20.49
N ASP A 113 10.93 10.54 -20.52
CA ASP A 113 12.08 9.67 -20.18
C ASP A 113 12.19 9.57 -18.68
N ILE A 114 11.86 8.39 -18.15
CA ILE A 114 11.89 8.07 -16.70
C ILE A 114 12.99 7.04 -16.45
N SER A 115 14.02 7.46 -15.72
CA SER A 115 15.07 6.55 -15.29
C SER A 115 14.60 5.65 -14.14
N ARG A 116 15.11 4.43 -14.12
CA ARG A 116 14.88 3.52 -12.99
C ARG A 116 15.36 4.05 -11.63
N ASP A 117 16.29 5.00 -11.64
CA ASP A 117 16.85 5.59 -10.43
C ASP A 117 16.16 6.91 -10.04
N ASP A 118 15.22 7.41 -10.86
CA ASP A 118 14.41 8.57 -10.52
C ASP A 118 13.51 8.28 -9.32
N PHE A 119 13.25 9.30 -8.53
CA PHE A 119 12.35 9.22 -7.40
C PHE A 119 10.90 9.12 -7.88
N ALA A 120 10.14 8.23 -7.23
CA ALA A 120 8.75 7.98 -7.59
C ALA A 120 7.77 8.36 -6.48
N THR A 121 8.12 8.10 -5.21
CA THR A 121 7.19 8.35 -4.10
C THR A 121 7.89 8.83 -2.84
N ILE A 122 7.13 9.58 -2.02
CA ILE A 122 7.48 9.87 -0.62
C ILE A 122 6.33 9.43 0.26
N TYR A 123 6.55 8.43 1.10
CA TYR A 123 5.60 8.00 2.14
C TYR A 123 6.03 8.54 3.50
N TYR A 124 5.10 9.20 4.21
CA TYR A 124 5.39 9.70 5.54
C TYR A 124 5.10 8.66 6.62
N THR A 125 6.05 8.51 7.54
CA THR A 125 5.92 7.68 8.75
C THR A 125 5.84 8.56 9.99
N SER A 126 5.21 8.05 11.06
CA SER A 126 5.25 8.68 12.37
C SER A 126 6.68 8.65 12.90
N GLY A 127 7.33 9.81 12.92
CA GLY A 127 8.70 9.91 13.44
C GLY A 127 8.73 9.77 14.98
N SER A 128 9.75 9.10 15.50
CA SER A 128 10.02 9.03 16.95
C SER A 128 10.26 10.40 17.62
N THR A 129 10.46 11.45 16.82
CA THR A 129 10.73 12.84 17.24
C THR A 129 9.51 13.77 17.15
N GLY A 130 8.31 13.23 16.97
CA GLY A 130 7.05 13.99 16.94
C GLY A 130 6.67 14.54 15.56
N LYS A 131 7.60 14.77 14.63
CA LYS A 131 7.28 15.20 13.25
C LYS A 131 7.37 14.03 12.29
N PRO A 132 6.42 13.90 11.33
CA PRO A 132 6.47 12.87 10.30
C PRO A 132 7.75 12.94 9.46
N LYS A 133 8.29 11.77 9.10
CA LYS A 133 9.48 11.63 8.24
C LYS A 133 9.07 11.06 6.88
N GLY A 134 9.53 11.69 5.82
CA GLY A 134 9.31 11.22 4.45
C GLY A 134 10.31 10.14 4.05
N VAL A 135 9.80 8.98 3.67
CA VAL A 135 10.57 7.89 3.08
C VAL A 135 10.52 8.03 1.58
N LEU A 136 11.65 8.31 0.98
CA LEU A 136 11.81 8.51 -0.46
C LEU A 136 12.15 7.19 -1.15
N SER A 137 11.37 6.82 -2.16
CA SER A 137 11.56 5.60 -2.94
C SER A 137 11.78 5.92 -4.42
N SER A 138 12.73 5.20 -5.05
CA SER A 138 12.95 5.27 -6.49
C SER A 138 12.01 4.32 -7.26
N GLN A 139 11.87 4.55 -8.57
CA GLN A 139 11.18 3.64 -9.48
C GLN A 139 11.70 2.19 -9.32
N ARG A 140 13.02 2.01 -9.31
CA ARG A 140 13.68 0.72 -9.11
C ARG A 140 13.26 0.06 -7.79
N GLY A 141 13.25 0.81 -6.69
CA GLY A 141 12.88 0.29 -5.37
C GLY A 141 11.47 -0.28 -5.33
N ILE A 142 10.51 0.45 -5.89
CA ILE A 142 9.11 0.04 -5.96
C ILE A 142 8.95 -1.18 -6.87
N ILE A 143 9.49 -1.12 -8.09
CA ILE A 143 9.38 -2.20 -9.07
C ILE A 143 10.02 -3.48 -8.54
N SER A 144 11.22 -3.39 -7.93
CA SER A 144 11.90 -4.55 -7.33
C SER A 144 11.04 -5.20 -6.23
N THR A 145 10.37 -4.40 -5.41
CA THR A 145 9.48 -4.92 -4.37
C THR A 145 8.28 -5.65 -4.96
N ILE A 146 7.62 -5.08 -5.98
CA ILE A 146 6.45 -5.69 -6.61
C ILE A 146 6.83 -7.01 -7.28
N PHE A 147 7.95 -7.07 -7.99
CA PHE A 147 8.45 -8.33 -8.57
C PHE A 147 8.88 -9.34 -7.51
N SER A 148 9.40 -8.89 -6.36
CA SER A 148 9.74 -9.78 -5.24
C SER A 148 8.48 -10.41 -4.63
N PHE A 149 7.39 -9.65 -4.49
CA PHE A 149 6.09 -10.20 -4.10
C PHE A 149 5.61 -11.25 -5.11
N ALA A 150 5.64 -10.96 -6.40
CA ALA A 150 5.23 -11.91 -7.44
C ALA A 150 6.08 -13.18 -7.40
N CYS A 151 7.40 -13.05 -7.29
CA CYS A 151 8.33 -14.16 -7.21
C CYS A 151 8.04 -15.07 -6.01
N ILE A 152 7.95 -14.48 -4.80
CA ILE A 152 7.74 -15.27 -3.58
C ILE A 152 6.36 -15.93 -3.57
N SER A 153 5.34 -15.24 -4.05
CA SER A 153 4.00 -15.81 -4.14
C SER A 153 3.95 -16.96 -5.13
N THR A 154 4.69 -16.88 -6.24
CA THR A 154 4.85 -18.00 -7.19
C THR A 154 5.55 -19.19 -6.54
N ILE A 155 6.62 -18.94 -5.77
CA ILE A 155 7.36 -19.99 -5.05
C ILE A 155 6.44 -20.68 -4.02
N LEU A 156 5.67 -19.90 -3.26
CA LEU A 156 4.73 -20.45 -2.28
C LEU A 156 3.62 -21.27 -2.98
N SER A 157 3.06 -20.76 -4.07
CA SER A 157 2.06 -21.48 -4.87
C SER A 157 2.59 -22.82 -5.36
N GLN A 158 3.76 -22.84 -5.99
CA GLN A 158 4.38 -24.06 -6.49
C GLN A 158 4.73 -25.07 -5.38
N ARG A 159 5.09 -24.55 -4.21
CA ARG A 159 5.36 -25.40 -3.04
C ARG A 159 4.08 -26.09 -2.57
N GLU A 160 3.00 -25.35 -2.38
CA GLU A 160 1.70 -25.87 -1.96
C GLU A 160 1.18 -26.92 -2.98
N GLU A 161 1.28 -26.62 -4.28
CA GLU A 161 0.90 -27.56 -5.33
C GLU A 161 1.70 -28.89 -5.25
N ARG A 162 3.02 -28.83 -5.03
CA ARG A 162 3.86 -30.02 -4.84
C ARG A 162 3.51 -30.83 -3.58
N MET A 163 2.93 -30.18 -2.59
CA MET A 163 2.44 -30.83 -1.37
C MET A 163 1.02 -31.41 -1.52
N GLY A 164 0.40 -31.24 -2.71
CA GLY A 164 -0.96 -31.71 -3.00
C GLY A 164 -2.06 -30.78 -2.52
N ASN A 165 -1.71 -29.56 -2.11
CA ASN A 165 -2.67 -28.53 -1.71
C ASN A 165 -3.14 -27.74 -2.93
N GLU A 166 -4.43 -27.41 -2.99
CA GLU A 166 -4.93 -26.43 -3.95
C GLU A 166 -4.48 -25.02 -3.54
N PHE A 167 -3.49 -24.48 -4.24
CA PHE A 167 -3.09 -23.10 -4.08
C PHE A 167 -3.42 -22.31 -5.35
N SER A 168 -3.95 -21.11 -5.16
CA SER A 168 -4.39 -20.29 -6.29
C SER A 168 -3.20 -19.82 -7.12
N PRO A 169 -3.29 -19.89 -8.46
CA PRO A 169 -2.33 -19.19 -9.31
C PRO A 169 -2.38 -17.69 -9.04
N LEU A 170 -1.24 -17.02 -9.14
CA LEU A 170 -1.11 -15.56 -8.96
C LEU A 170 -1.76 -14.75 -10.08
N THR A 171 -2.06 -15.36 -11.19
CA THR A 171 -2.54 -14.70 -12.40
C THR A 171 -3.83 -15.35 -12.87
N GLY A 172 -4.80 -14.52 -13.20
CA GLY A 172 -6.07 -14.97 -13.76
C GLY A 172 -7.15 -13.90 -13.62
N SER A 173 -8.07 -13.89 -14.57
CA SER A 173 -9.19 -12.93 -14.59
C SER A 173 -10.19 -13.10 -13.44
N GLU A 174 -10.09 -14.21 -12.69
CA GLU A 174 -10.96 -14.50 -11.54
C GLU A 174 -10.37 -14.01 -10.20
N LEU A 175 -9.13 -13.51 -10.19
CA LEU A 175 -8.53 -13.00 -8.96
C LEU A 175 -9.12 -11.65 -8.57
N ALA A 176 -9.49 -11.51 -7.31
CA ALA A 176 -10.00 -10.26 -6.74
C ALA A 176 -9.43 -10.01 -5.35
N ILE A 177 -8.87 -8.81 -5.12
CA ILE A 177 -8.42 -8.39 -3.80
C ILE A 177 -9.39 -7.42 -3.16
N LEU A 178 -9.63 -7.60 -1.86
CA LEU A 178 -10.29 -6.58 -1.06
C LEU A 178 -9.26 -5.53 -0.61
N LEU A 179 -9.33 -4.34 -1.18
CA LEU A 179 -8.51 -3.20 -0.78
C LEU A 179 -9.11 -2.56 0.48
N CYS A 180 -8.79 -3.10 1.63
CA CYS A 180 -9.29 -2.71 2.95
C CYS A 180 -8.28 -1.93 3.79
N VAL A 181 -7.05 -1.75 3.30
CA VAL A 181 -6.00 -0.95 3.93
C VAL A 181 -5.81 0.38 3.19
N PRO A 182 -5.40 1.45 3.89
CA PRO A 182 -5.29 2.75 3.24
C PRO A 182 -4.22 2.78 2.14
N LEU A 183 -4.56 3.40 1.00
CA LEU A 183 -3.65 3.59 -0.13
C LEU A 183 -2.47 4.54 0.17
N PHE A 184 -2.56 5.35 1.24
CA PHE A 184 -1.43 6.17 1.70
C PHE A 184 -0.40 5.39 2.53
N HIS A 185 -0.61 4.10 2.73
CA HIS A 185 0.39 3.16 3.26
C HIS A 185 0.91 2.25 2.16
N VAL A 186 2.20 1.90 2.23
CA VAL A 186 2.84 1.00 1.26
C VAL A 186 2.15 -0.37 1.15
N THR A 187 1.49 -0.86 2.19
CA THR A 187 0.68 -2.09 2.11
C THR A 187 -0.50 -1.91 1.16
N GLY A 188 -1.24 -0.81 1.27
CA GLY A 188 -2.36 -0.53 0.36
C GLY A 188 -1.89 -0.25 -1.06
N SER A 189 -0.90 0.60 -1.23
CA SER A 189 -0.45 1.02 -2.56
C SER A 189 0.43 -0.02 -3.27
N HIS A 190 1.38 -0.67 -2.60
CA HIS A 190 2.28 -1.61 -3.26
C HIS A 190 1.70 -3.03 -3.28
N VAL A 191 1.27 -3.55 -2.12
CA VAL A 191 0.82 -4.95 -2.01
C VAL A 191 -0.57 -5.15 -2.61
N SER A 192 -1.50 -4.22 -2.32
CA SER A 192 -2.87 -4.38 -2.81
C SER A 192 -3.08 -3.77 -4.19
N PHE A 193 -2.64 -2.53 -4.43
CA PHE A 193 -2.92 -1.83 -5.69
C PHE A 193 -1.90 -2.16 -6.79
N LEU A 194 -0.61 -1.80 -6.64
CA LEU A 194 0.37 -1.97 -7.73
C LEU A 194 0.58 -3.45 -8.08
N MET A 195 0.59 -4.35 -7.09
CA MET A 195 0.62 -5.79 -7.36
C MET A 195 -0.59 -6.24 -8.18
N SER A 196 -1.77 -5.67 -7.96
CA SER A 196 -2.97 -6.01 -8.73
C SER A 196 -2.86 -5.58 -10.19
N ILE A 197 -2.23 -4.43 -10.46
CA ILE A 197 -1.93 -4.00 -11.84
C ILE A 197 -0.99 -5.00 -12.51
N LEU A 198 0.07 -5.43 -11.82
CA LEU A 198 1.04 -6.38 -12.39
C LEU A 198 0.40 -7.72 -12.78
N VAL A 199 -0.51 -8.25 -11.96
CA VAL A 199 -1.08 -9.60 -12.15
C VAL A 199 -2.47 -9.61 -12.81
N GLY A 200 -3.03 -8.44 -13.15
CA GLY A 200 -4.36 -8.32 -13.77
C GLY A 200 -5.51 -8.68 -12.81
N ARG A 201 -5.38 -8.38 -11.53
CA ARG A 201 -6.34 -8.72 -10.48
C ARG A 201 -7.38 -7.62 -10.29
N LYS A 202 -8.66 -7.99 -10.14
CA LYS A 202 -9.74 -7.07 -9.79
C LYS A 202 -9.50 -6.46 -8.41
N ILE A 203 -9.74 -5.16 -8.27
CA ILE A 203 -9.63 -4.44 -7.00
C ILE A 203 -11.02 -4.07 -6.51
N VAL A 204 -11.44 -4.69 -5.42
CA VAL A 204 -12.68 -4.37 -4.70
C VAL A 204 -12.33 -3.39 -3.59
N MET A 205 -12.83 -2.14 -3.65
CA MET A 205 -12.37 -1.06 -2.79
C MET A 205 -13.32 -0.80 -1.63
N MET A 206 -12.75 -0.68 -0.43
CA MET A 206 -13.45 -0.17 0.75
C MET A 206 -12.93 1.22 1.12
N LYS A 207 -13.85 2.18 1.30
CA LYS A 207 -13.49 3.54 1.77
C LYS A 207 -12.99 3.54 3.21
N LYS A 208 -13.61 2.71 4.04
CA LYS A 208 -13.32 2.53 5.46
C LYS A 208 -13.55 1.06 5.80
N TRP A 209 -12.73 0.52 6.68
CA TRP A 209 -12.92 -0.85 7.16
C TRP A 209 -14.22 -0.97 7.96
N ASP A 210 -15.00 -1.99 7.60
CA ASP A 210 -16.17 -2.50 8.31
C ASP A 210 -16.25 -4.01 8.02
N ALA A 211 -16.29 -4.83 9.07
CA ALA A 211 -16.22 -6.30 8.91
C ALA A 211 -17.47 -6.86 8.23
N GLY A 212 -18.65 -6.31 8.52
CA GLY A 212 -19.91 -6.74 7.89
C GLY A 212 -19.97 -6.42 6.41
N GLU A 213 -19.54 -5.20 6.02
CA GLU A 213 -19.43 -4.81 4.61
C GLU A 213 -18.35 -5.64 3.90
N ALA A 214 -17.23 -5.96 4.57
CA ALA A 214 -16.20 -6.81 4.02
C ALA A 214 -16.71 -8.23 3.72
N LEU A 215 -17.47 -8.85 4.63
CA LEU A 215 -18.11 -10.15 4.42
C LEU A 215 -19.05 -10.13 3.20
N LYS A 216 -19.87 -9.09 3.10
CA LYS A 216 -20.76 -8.89 1.96
C LYS A 216 -19.98 -8.77 0.65
N LEU A 217 -18.96 -7.91 0.60
CA LEU A 217 -18.13 -7.72 -0.60
C LEU A 217 -17.39 -8.99 -0.99
N ILE A 218 -16.89 -9.79 -0.02
CA ILE A 218 -16.26 -11.08 -0.30
C ILE A 218 -17.24 -12.02 -1.00
N ASN A 219 -18.47 -12.10 -0.48
CA ASN A 219 -19.53 -12.93 -1.08
C ASN A 219 -19.94 -12.45 -2.48
N ASP A 220 -20.25 -11.15 -2.61
CA ASP A 220 -20.86 -10.60 -3.82
C ASP A 220 -19.84 -10.49 -4.97
N GLU A 221 -18.62 -10.06 -4.67
CA GLU A 221 -17.57 -9.79 -5.64
C GLU A 221 -16.60 -10.96 -5.84
N LYS A 222 -16.85 -12.09 -5.13
CA LYS A 222 -16.03 -13.30 -5.13
C LYS A 222 -14.54 -12.98 -4.88
N VAL A 223 -14.30 -12.22 -3.80
CA VAL A 223 -12.94 -11.83 -3.41
C VAL A 223 -12.11 -13.07 -3.10
N THR A 224 -10.91 -13.14 -3.68
CA THR A 224 -9.96 -14.24 -3.49
C THR A 224 -8.89 -13.94 -2.47
N ASP A 225 -8.56 -12.67 -2.30
CA ASP A 225 -7.44 -12.21 -1.50
C ASP A 225 -7.86 -11.08 -0.55
N ILE A 226 -7.47 -11.19 0.70
CA ILE A 226 -7.48 -10.11 1.66
C ILE A 226 -6.09 -9.99 2.28
N THR A 227 -5.52 -8.78 2.26
CA THR A 227 -4.25 -8.48 2.92
C THR A 227 -4.42 -7.22 3.75
N GLY A 228 -4.25 -7.38 5.06
CA GLY A 228 -4.51 -6.29 5.99
C GLY A 228 -3.77 -6.44 7.31
N VAL A 229 -4.27 -5.77 8.36
CA VAL A 229 -3.75 -5.93 9.71
C VAL A 229 -4.46 -7.10 10.42
N PRO A 230 -3.82 -7.74 11.42
CA PRO A 230 -4.40 -8.91 12.11
C PRO A 230 -5.80 -8.69 12.68
N THR A 231 -6.11 -7.49 13.16
CA THR A 231 -7.43 -7.14 13.69
C THR A 231 -8.54 -7.29 12.66
N GLN A 232 -8.30 -7.00 11.39
CA GLN A 232 -9.30 -7.12 10.33
C GLN A 232 -9.71 -8.58 10.11
N THR A 233 -8.75 -9.49 10.02
CA THR A 233 -9.07 -10.93 9.88
C THR A 233 -9.68 -11.50 11.17
N TRP A 234 -9.34 -10.95 12.34
CA TRP A 234 -9.98 -11.31 13.61
C TRP A 234 -11.45 -10.88 13.65
N GLU A 235 -11.75 -9.67 13.19
CA GLU A 235 -13.12 -9.17 13.13
C GLU A 235 -13.99 -9.95 12.13
N LEU A 236 -13.43 -10.36 10.99
CA LEU A 236 -14.13 -11.24 10.03
C LEU A 236 -14.45 -12.60 10.68
N LEU A 237 -13.47 -13.20 11.34
CA LEU A 237 -13.61 -14.52 11.98
C LEU A 237 -14.71 -14.54 13.05
N ASN A 238 -14.81 -13.46 13.84
CA ASN A 238 -15.73 -13.36 14.97
C ASN A 238 -17.02 -12.56 14.66
N HIS A 239 -17.25 -12.21 13.40
CA HIS A 239 -18.45 -11.45 13.05
C HIS A 239 -19.71 -12.31 13.21
N PRO A 240 -20.78 -11.83 13.87
CA PRO A 240 -21.99 -12.60 14.13
C PRO A 240 -22.72 -13.08 12.87
N ASP A 241 -22.54 -12.37 11.77
CA ASP A 241 -23.16 -12.69 10.48
C ASP A 241 -22.24 -13.46 9.53
N LYS A 242 -21.05 -13.90 9.97
CA LYS A 242 -20.06 -14.60 9.12
C LYS A 242 -20.70 -15.74 8.32
N ASP A 243 -21.49 -16.56 8.97
CA ASP A 243 -22.07 -17.77 8.38
C ASP A 243 -23.27 -17.49 7.42
N LYS A 244 -23.66 -16.23 7.28
CA LYS A 244 -24.67 -15.80 6.30
C LYS A 244 -24.10 -15.61 4.88
N TYR A 245 -22.76 -15.57 4.74
CA TYR A 245 -22.07 -15.28 3.51
C TYR A 245 -21.25 -16.47 3.00
N ASP A 246 -21.20 -16.62 1.68
CA ASP A 246 -20.31 -17.58 1.04
C ASP A 246 -18.90 -16.99 0.93
N LEU A 247 -17.98 -17.47 1.77
CA LEU A 247 -16.59 -17.03 1.83
C LEU A 247 -15.63 -18.03 1.16
N THR A 248 -16.15 -18.99 0.40
CA THR A 248 -15.36 -20.08 -0.21
C THR A 248 -14.44 -19.60 -1.34
N SER A 249 -14.67 -18.39 -1.86
CA SER A 249 -13.81 -17.74 -2.84
C SER A 249 -12.46 -17.29 -2.26
N LEU A 250 -12.37 -17.05 -0.93
CA LEU A 250 -11.13 -16.65 -0.28
C LEU A 250 -10.06 -17.75 -0.40
N LYS A 251 -8.90 -17.37 -0.93
CA LYS A 251 -7.73 -18.24 -1.11
C LYS A 251 -6.54 -17.77 -0.27
N VAL A 252 -6.41 -16.47 -0.05
CA VAL A 252 -5.30 -15.87 0.71
C VAL A 252 -5.84 -14.96 1.82
N LEU A 253 -5.40 -15.21 3.05
CA LEU A 253 -5.66 -14.41 4.24
C LEU A 253 -4.33 -13.80 4.72
N GLY A 254 -3.82 -12.85 3.94
CA GLY A 254 -2.56 -12.15 4.20
C GLY A 254 -2.63 -11.22 5.41
N GLY A 255 -1.51 -11.05 6.08
CA GLY A 255 -1.38 -10.13 7.19
C GLY A 255 -0.02 -9.43 7.21
N GLY A 256 0.01 -8.25 7.82
CA GLY A 256 1.23 -7.47 8.03
C GLY A 256 0.99 -6.33 9.01
N GLY A 257 2.05 -5.55 9.29
CA GLY A 257 1.95 -4.41 10.19
C GLY A 257 1.83 -4.74 11.69
N GLY A 258 1.72 -6.01 12.06
CA GLY A 258 1.70 -6.48 13.45
C GLY A 258 1.77 -8.01 13.54
N PRO A 259 2.17 -8.55 14.70
CA PRO A 259 2.18 -9.99 14.92
C PRO A 259 0.74 -10.54 15.03
N ARG A 260 0.57 -11.79 14.64
CA ARG A 260 -0.70 -12.51 14.76
C ARG A 260 -0.52 -13.62 15.81
N PRO A 261 -1.39 -13.73 16.83
CA PRO A 261 -1.34 -14.82 17.80
C PRO A 261 -1.46 -16.19 17.13
N ALA A 262 -0.78 -17.21 17.66
CA ALA A 262 -0.81 -18.56 17.08
C ALA A 262 -2.24 -19.13 17.00
N GLU A 263 -3.04 -18.92 18.03
CA GLU A 263 -4.44 -19.34 18.04
C GLU A 263 -5.26 -18.69 16.91
N HIS A 264 -5.01 -17.42 16.61
CA HIS A 264 -5.68 -16.73 15.52
C HIS A 264 -5.30 -17.36 14.15
N VAL A 265 -4.02 -17.73 13.96
CA VAL A 265 -3.57 -18.41 12.73
C VAL A 265 -4.30 -19.74 12.56
N LYS A 266 -4.38 -20.54 13.63
CA LYS A 266 -5.09 -21.82 13.67
C LYS A 266 -6.57 -21.64 13.33
N GLN A 267 -7.26 -20.69 13.96
CA GLN A 267 -8.66 -20.43 13.71
C GLN A 267 -8.94 -19.96 12.28
N LEU A 268 -8.03 -19.19 11.66
CA LEU A 268 -8.15 -18.81 10.27
C LEU A 268 -8.07 -20.04 9.35
N ASP A 269 -7.14 -20.94 9.60
CA ASP A 269 -6.97 -22.16 8.82
C ASP A 269 -8.17 -23.13 8.97
N GLU A 270 -8.75 -23.23 10.16
CA GLU A 270 -9.91 -24.07 10.44
C GLU A 270 -11.24 -23.53 9.90
N ASN A 271 -11.39 -22.20 9.80
CA ASN A 271 -12.68 -21.57 9.48
C ASN A 271 -12.77 -21.03 8.05
N PHE A 272 -11.65 -20.87 7.35
CA PHE A 272 -11.64 -20.40 5.97
C PHE A 272 -10.93 -21.41 5.08
N LYS A 273 -11.35 -21.51 3.81
CA LYS A 273 -10.60 -22.28 2.81
C LYS A 273 -9.29 -21.61 2.43
N GLY A 274 -9.21 -20.29 2.62
CA GLY A 274 -8.03 -19.50 2.31
C GLY A 274 -6.90 -19.74 3.30
N ARG A 275 -5.68 -19.77 2.80
CA ARG A 275 -4.48 -20.01 3.60
C ARG A 275 -3.99 -18.73 4.28
N PRO A 276 -3.70 -18.76 5.59
CA PRO A 276 -3.12 -17.62 6.28
C PRO A 276 -1.68 -17.35 5.83
N GLY A 277 -1.31 -16.07 5.79
CA GLY A 277 0.05 -15.62 5.50
C GLY A 277 0.41 -14.41 6.34
N ILE A 278 1.70 -14.15 6.49
CA ILE A 278 2.26 -13.02 7.21
C ILE A 278 3.43 -12.42 6.44
N GLY A 279 3.47 -11.09 6.38
CA GLY A 279 4.61 -10.34 5.85
C GLY A 279 5.14 -9.36 6.88
N TYR A 280 6.45 -9.25 7.00
CA TYR A 280 7.12 -8.18 7.73
C TYR A 280 7.82 -7.25 6.76
N GLY A 281 7.62 -5.98 6.94
CA GLY A 281 8.26 -4.94 6.14
C GLY A 281 8.07 -3.57 6.78
N LEU A 282 8.75 -2.60 6.22
CA LEU A 282 8.74 -1.20 6.63
C LEU A 282 8.40 -0.33 5.43
N THR A 283 8.04 0.92 5.67
CA THR A 283 7.91 1.89 4.59
C THR A 283 9.22 2.05 3.82
N GLU A 284 10.36 1.98 4.53
CA GLU A 284 11.72 2.05 3.99
C GLU A 284 12.10 0.84 3.11
N THR A 285 11.37 -0.26 3.21
CA THR A 285 11.53 -1.45 2.35
C THR A 285 10.37 -1.60 1.35
N ASN A 286 9.58 -0.54 1.13
CA ASN A 286 8.39 -0.55 0.27
C ASN A 286 7.39 -1.66 0.63
N ALA A 287 7.18 -1.92 1.92
CA ALA A 287 6.30 -2.92 2.54
C ALA A 287 6.87 -4.35 2.65
N LEU A 288 7.97 -4.69 2.01
CA LEU A 288 8.43 -6.08 1.95
C LEU A 288 9.84 -6.26 2.51
N GLY A 289 9.98 -7.18 3.45
CA GLY A 289 11.25 -7.64 4.00
C GLY A 289 11.28 -9.16 4.10
N THR A 290 10.25 -9.74 4.72
CA THR A 290 10.09 -11.20 4.83
C THR A 290 8.65 -11.60 4.57
N LEU A 291 8.43 -12.86 4.19
CA LEU A 291 7.11 -13.43 3.97
C LEU A 291 7.06 -14.91 4.37
N ALA A 292 5.94 -15.34 4.95
CA ALA A 292 5.57 -16.73 5.16
C ALA A 292 4.09 -16.92 4.83
N GLY A 293 3.71 -18.11 4.37
CA GLY A 293 2.32 -18.46 4.09
C GLY A 293 2.11 -19.97 4.02
N GLY A 294 0.84 -20.36 4.01
CA GLY A 294 0.44 -21.77 3.94
C GLY A 294 0.97 -22.59 5.10
N ASP A 295 1.33 -23.83 4.84
CA ASP A 295 1.77 -24.80 5.87
C ASP A 295 3.00 -24.33 6.66
N GLU A 296 3.90 -23.56 6.05
CA GLU A 296 5.06 -23.00 6.76
C GLU A 296 4.63 -22.04 7.88
N TYR A 297 3.64 -21.20 7.60
CA TYR A 297 3.14 -20.25 8.61
C TYR A 297 2.24 -20.94 9.65
N ILE A 298 1.42 -21.89 9.23
CA ILE A 298 0.53 -22.64 10.12
C ILE A 298 1.34 -23.47 11.13
N SER A 299 2.40 -24.14 10.66
CA SER A 299 3.28 -24.95 11.52
C SER A 299 4.20 -24.12 12.43
N ASN A 300 4.50 -22.87 12.06
CA ASN A 300 5.31 -21.95 12.86
C ASN A 300 4.70 -20.53 12.87
N PRO A 301 3.59 -20.32 13.59
CA PRO A 301 2.86 -19.05 13.57
C PRO A 301 3.60 -17.88 14.24
N SER A 302 4.71 -18.13 14.93
CA SER A 302 5.58 -17.08 15.50
C SER A 302 6.61 -16.54 14.49
N THR A 303 6.73 -17.14 13.31
CA THR A 303 7.68 -16.69 12.30
C THR A 303 7.26 -15.34 11.68
N ALA A 304 8.25 -14.49 11.37
CA ALA A 304 8.07 -13.34 10.49
C ALA A 304 8.29 -13.70 8.99
N GLY A 305 8.60 -14.96 8.70
CA GLY A 305 8.85 -15.45 7.35
C GLY A 305 10.33 -15.44 6.94
N ARG A 306 10.54 -15.84 5.69
CA ARG A 306 11.86 -15.84 5.05
C ARG A 306 12.14 -14.51 4.37
N VAL A 307 13.40 -14.10 4.38
CA VAL A 307 13.85 -12.92 3.65
C VAL A 307 13.57 -13.10 2.16
N VAL A 308 13.01 -12.06 1.57
CA VAL A 308 12.66 -12.07 0.14
C VAL A 308 13.78 -11.46 -0.70
N PRO A 309 14.00 -11.91 -1.94
CA PRO A 309 14.92 -11.24 -2.86
C PRO A 309 14.42 -9.84 -3.22
N PRO A 310 15.27 -8.81 -3.37
CA PRO A 310 16.72 -8.77 -3.14
C PRO A 310 17.09 -8.24 -1.73
N VAL A 311 16.24 -8.44 -0.73
CA VAL A 311 16.43 -7.91 0.63
C VAL A 311 17.53 -8.70 1.36
N THR A 312 18.35 -8.00 2.14
CA THR A 312 19.26 -8.61 3.10
C THR A 312 18.82 -8.27 4.51
N ALA A 313 18.49 -9.28 5.30
CA ALA A 313 18.12 -9.12 6.71
C ALA A 313 19.29 -9.48 7.61
N VAL A 314 19.58 -8.64 8.61
CA VAL A 314 20.57 -8.87 9.65
C VAL A 314 19.90 -8.87 11.01
N SER A 315 20.00 -9.99 11.74
CA SER A 315 19.51 -10.09 13.11
C SER A 315 20.61 -9.67 14.08
N TYR A 316 20.31 -8.74 14.97
CA TYR A 316 21.23 -8.25 16.00
C TYR A 316 21.01 -8.92 17.36
N THR A 317 20.07 -9.86 17.48
CA THR A 317 19.72 -10.49 18.75
C THR A 317 20.85 -11.28 19.39
N HIS A 318 21.84 -11.73 18.58
CA HIS A 318 23.02 -12.46 19.03
C HIS A 318 24.31 -11.60 19.02
N LEU A 319 24.20 -10.32 18.64
CA LEU A 319 25.32 -9.39 18.63
C LEU A 319 25.29 -8.55 19.92
N THR A 320 26.35 -8.64 20.72
CA THR A 320 26.60 -7.68 21.77
C THR A 320 27.05 -6.37 21.13
N LEU A 321 26.19 -5.36 21.17
CA LEU A 321 26.59 -4.00 20.80
C LEU A 321 27.71 -3.54 21.77
N PRO A 322 28.83 -2.99 21.26
CA PRO A 322 29.84 -2.41 22.14
C PRO A 322 29.20 -1.27 22.92
N THR A 323 29.00 -1.46 24.22
CA THR A 323 28.61 -0.41 25.14
C THR A 323 29.76 0.62 25.19
N LYS A 324 29.59 1.73 24.49
CA LYS A 324 30.45 2.89 24.80
C LYS A 324 30.13 3.28 26.25
N ARG A 325 31.04 2.96 27.17
CA ARG A 325 31.07 3.66 28.46
C ARG A 325 31.42 5.11 28.15
N ILE A 326 30.47 5.98 28.39
CA ILE A 326 30.69 7.43 28.46
C ILE A 326 31.32 7.73 29.80
#